data_97710a94e281c8e3f7d0476063252862
#
_entry.id   97710a94e281c8e3f7d0476063252862
#
_cell.length_a   1.000
_cell.length_b   1.000
_cell.length_c   1.000
_cell.angle_alpha   90.00
_cell.angle_beta   90.00
_cell.angle_gamma   90.00
#
_symmetry.space_group_name_H-M   'P 1'
#
loop_
_entity.id
_entity.type
_entity.pdbx_description
1 polymer ?
#
loop_
_entity_poly.entity_id
_entity_poly.type
_entity_poly.pdbx_seq_one_letter_code
_entity_poly.pdbx_strand_id
1 'polypeptide(L)'
;MQFLKHIIFFSIFFIGFRAQSQVTVHPMVFAGYEYQNSNFGEVGARFIFLKNDNVLYRVSGSALMGKVNGEFAVLPKFQGDILLNFEKNVDIQHSYYFLAGTEITPQFVAPKAGISLFGIIDFTSGYAFQLGNNQLNDRAMEGLNLNFTVNIPLVVFSKSKKNK
;
A
#
# COMPACT_ATOMS: atom_id res chain seq x y z
N MET A 1 14.66 -20.32 -31.34
CA MET A 1 14.66 -18.88 -31.68
C MET A 1 13.72 -18.03 -30.82
N GLN A 2 12.62 -18.56 -30.31
CA GLN A 2 11.72 -17.81 -29.39
C GLN A 2 12.33 -17.58 -27.99
N PHE A 3 13.05 -18.55 -27.45
CA PHE A 3 13.68 -18.47 -26.13
C PHE A 3 14.69 -17.30 -26.01
N LEU A 4 15.45 -17.07 -27.08
CA LEU A 4 16.42 -15.97 -27.17
C LEU A 4 15.74 -14.58 -27.12
N LYS A 5 14.54 -14.42 -27.70
CA LYS A 5 13.76 -13.18 -27.67
C LYS A 5 13.30 -12.83 -26.26
N HIS A 6 12.91 -13.83 -25.45
CA HIS A 6 12.50 -13.60 -24.07
C HIS A 6 13.69 -13.21 -23.18
N ILE A 7 14.86 -13.81 -23.40
CA ILE A 7 16.08 -13.43 -22.67
C ILE A 7 16.49 -11.99 -22.99
N ILE A 8 16.43 -11.59 -24.27
CA ILE A 8 16.77 -10.22 -24.68
C ILE A 8 15.75 -9.22 -24.09
N PHE A 9 14.46 -9.54 -24.12
CA PHE A 9 13.42 -8.70 -23.53
C PHE A 9 13.61 -8.54 -22.01
N PHE A 10 13.93 -9.62 -21.29
CA PHE A 10 14.22 -9.60 -19.86
C PHE A 10 15.49 -8.81 -19.54
N SER A 11 16.54 -8.96 -20.39
CA SER A 11 17.80 -8.20 -20.22
C SER A 11 17.62 -6.70 -20.42
N ILE A 12 16.81 -6.27 -21.40
CA ILE A 12 16.49 -4.87 -21.64
C ILE A 12 15.69 -4.27 -20.44
N PHE A 13 14.80 -5.07 -19.86
CA PHE A 13 14.06 -4.67 -18.66
C PHE A 13 14.99 -4.40 -17.46
N PHE A 14 16.03 -5.22 -17.27
CA PHE A 14 17.01 -5.02 -16.19
C PHE A 14 18.00 -3.87 -16.44
N ILE A 15 18.31 -3.52 -17.69
CA ILE A 15 19.20 -2.40 -18.02
C ILE A 15 18.52 -1.05 -17.77
N GLY A 16 17.20 -0.97 -17.90
CA GLY A 16 16.41 0.23 -17.64
C GLY A 16 16.43 0.74 -16.18
N PHE A 17 16.82 -0.10 -15.21
CA PHE A 17 16.86 0.26 -13.79
C PHE A 17 18.14 0.99 -13.33
N ARG A 18 19.09 1.30 -14.21
CA ARG A 18 20.27 2.09 -13.87
C ARG A 18 20.09 3.60 -14.03
N ALA A 19 18.85 4.10 -13.92
CA ALA A 19 18.63 5.52 -13.72
C ALA A 19 19.06 5.86 -12.29
N GLN A 20 20.22 6.48 -12.11
CA GLN A 20 20.73 7.02 -10.87
C GLN A 20 19.89 8.23 -10.42
N SER A 21 18.66 7.97 -10.00
CA SER A 21 17.92 8.87 -9.13
C SER A 21 18.22 8.38 -7.72
N GLN A 22 18.72 9.23 -6.84
CA GLN A 22 18.86 8.95 -5.42
C GLN A 22 17.44 8.84 -4.84
N VAL A 23 16.84 7.66 -4.97
CA VAL A 23 15.54 7.36 -4.36
C VAL A 23 15.82 6.92 -2.94
N THR A 24 15.38 7.72 -1.98
CA THR A 24 15.42 7.33 -0.58
C THR A 24 14.23 6.40 -0.28
N VAL A 25 14.51 5.22 0.27
CA VAL A 25 13.48 4.24 0.62
C VAL A 25 13.29 4.22 2.13
N HIS A 26 12.05 4.47 2.58
CA HIS A 26 11.66 4.42 3.99
C HIS A 26 10.78 3.21 4.25
N PRO A 27 11.30 2.18 4.93
CA PRO A 27 10.49 1.05 5.37
C PRO A 27 9.65 1.41 6.59
N MET A 28 8.38 0.97 6.59
CA MET A 28 7.42 1.17 7.66
C MET A 28 6.65 -0.12 7.92
N VAL A 29 6.17 -0.30 9.13
CA VAL A 29 5.11 -1.25 9.45
C VAL A 29 3.82 -0.49 9.73
N PHE A 30 2.68 -1.11 9.54
CA PHE A 30 1.42 -0.48 9.81
C PHE A 30 0.39 -1.47 10.34
N ALA A 31 -0.57 -0.93 11.06
CA ALA A 31 -1.77 -1.62 11.47
C ALA A 31 -2.98 -0.74 11.19
N GLY A 32 -4.13 -1.37 10.98
CA GLY A 32 -5.32 -0.61 10.62
C GLY A 32 -6.59 -1.42 10.66
N TYR A 33 -7.61 -0.78 10.14
CA TYR A 33 -8.94 -1.33 9.97
C TYR A 33 -9.40 -1.12 8.53
N GLU A 34 -10.03 -2.14 7.97
CA GLU A 34 -10.65 -2.07 6.66
C GLU A 34 -12.08 -2.60 6.71
N TYR A 35 -12.98 -1.82 6.13
CA TYR A 35 -14.33 -2.26 5.83
C TYR A 35 -14.44 -2.59 4.34
N GLN A 36 -14.73 -3.86 4.06
CA GLN A 36 -15.02 -4.35 2.71
C GLN A 36 -16.13 -5.39 2.79
N ASN A 37 -17.39 -4.91 2.73
CA ASN A 37 -18.56 -5.76 2.96
C ASN A 37 -18.50 -6.59 4.25
N SER A 38 -17.43 -6.50 5.01
CA SER A 38 -17.17 -7.08 6.31
C SER A 38 -16.08 -6.28 7.01
N ASN A 39 -15.85 -6.55 8.29
CA ASN A 39 -14.89 -5.84 9.12
C ASN A 39 -13.60 -6.64 9.20
N PHE A 40 -12.47 -5.99 8.86
CA PHE A 40 -11.14 -6.59 8.91
C PHE A 40 -10.19 -5.72 9.73
N GLY A 41 -9.39 -6.36 10.58
CA GLY A 41 -8.13 -5.81 11.05
C GLY A 41 -7.07 -5.98 9.97
N GLU A 42 -6.19 -5.02 9.82
CA GLU A 42 -5.10 -5.04 8.86
C GLU A 42 -3.76 -4.91 9.56
N VAL A 43 -2.77 -5.71 9.14
CA VAL A 43 -1.36 -5.54 9.53
C VAL A 43 -0.48 -5.78 8.34
N GLY A 44 0.60 -4.98 8.22
CA GLY A 44 1.47 -5.11 7.06
C GLY A 44 2.75 -4.30 7.14
N ALA A 45 3.49 -4.35 6.04
CA ALA A 45 4.67 -3.54 5.81
C ALA A 45 4.52 -2.75 4.51
N ARG A 46 5.17 -1.58 4.46
CA ARG A 46 5.17 -0.71 3.29
C ARG A 46 6.52 -0.04 3.10
N PHE A 47 6.79 0.31 1.85
CA PHE A 47 7.98 1.04 1.45
C PHE A 47 7.55 2.33 0.77
N ILE A 48 8.08 3.45 1.24
CA ILE A 48 7.90 4.75 0.62
C ILE A 48 9.16 5.08 -0.17
N PHE A 49 8.98 5.47 -1.42
CA PHE A 49 10.02 5.88 -2.35
C PHE A 49 9.94 7.39 -2.55
N LEU A 50 10.95 8.10 -2.03
CA LEU A 50 11.07 9.54 -2.18
C LEU A 50 12.02 9.86 -3.33
N LYS A 51 11.50 10.51 -4.36
CA LYS A 51 12.30 11.12 -5.41
C LYS A 51 12.39 12.63 -5.24
N ASN A 52 11.29 13.24 -4.78
CA ASN A 52 11.16 14.64 -4.40
C ASN A 52 10.06 14.77 -3.34
N ASP A 53 10.03 15.88 -2.62
CA ASP A 53 9.07 16.09 -1.51
C ASP A 53 7.61 16.31 -1.95
N ASN A 54 7.37 16.49 -3.25
CA ASN A 54 6.04 16.78 -3.77
C ASN A 54 5.25 15.52 -4.13
N VAL A 55 5.94 14.45 -4.57
CA VAL A 55 5.31 13.20 -5.01
C VAL A 55 6.04 12.02 -4.40
N LEU A 56 5.33 11.21 -3.64
CA LEU A 56 5.85 9.98 -3.05
C LEU A 56 5.15 8.79 -3.69
N TYR A 57 5.89 7.72 -3.92
CA TYR A 57 5.34 6.44 -4.32
C TYR A 57 5.40 5.48 -3.15
N ARG A 58 4.35 4.69 -2.98
CA ARG A 58 4.25 3.74 -1.86
C ARG A 58 3.78 2.38 -2.35
N VAL A 59 4.43 1.32 -1.87
CA VAL A 59 4.02 -0.07 -2.10
C VAL A 59 3.86 -0.75 -0.76
N SER A 60 2.80 -1.52 -0.60
CA SER A 60 2.48 -2.20 0.66
C SER A 60 2.09 -3.65 0.41
N GLY A 61 2.45 -4.50 1.38
CA GLY A 61 1.93 -5.86 1.50
C GLY A 61 1.37 -6.06 2.90
N SER A 62 0.17 -6.63 3.00
CA SER A 62 -0.54 -6.81 4.27
C SER A 62 -1.40 -8.07 4.30
N ALA A 63 -1.91 -8.38 5.47
CA ALA A 63 -2.94 -9.38 5.70
C ALA A 63 -4.16 -8.69 6.33
N LEU A 64 -5.32 -8.92 5.72
CA LEU A 64 -6.62 -8.58 6.28
C LEU A 64 -7.12 -9.78 7.07
N MET A 65 -7.54 -9.57 8.30
CA MET A 65 -8.02 -10.60 9.22
C MET A 65 -9.38 -10.20 9.78
N GLY A 66 -10.38 -11.07 9.61
CA GLY A 66 -11.73 -10.76 10.07
C GLY A 66 -12.65 -11.98 10.09
N LYS A 67 -13.92 -11.74 10.42
CA LYS A 67 -14.97 -12.76 10.33
C LYS A 67 -15.91 -12.42 9.18
N VAL A 68 -16.14 -13.38 8.30
CA VAL A 68 -17.06 -13.28 7.17
C VAL A 68 -18.04 -14.44 7.28
N ASN A 69 -19.32 -14.14 7.34
CA ASN A 69 -20.40 -15.12 7.57
C ASN A 69 -20.17 -16.04 8.78
N GLY A 70 -19.53 -15.49 9.85
CA GLY A 70 -19.26 -16.23 11.08
C GLY A 70 -17.94 -16.99 11.08
N GLU A 71 -17.28 -17.18 9.94
CA GLU A 71 -16.01 -17.88 9.80
C GLU A 71 -14.83 -16.92 9.77
N PHE A 72 -13.72 -17.30 10.39
CA PHE A 72 -12.50 -16.52 10.36
C PHE A 72 -11.84 -16.61 8.98
N ALA A 73 -11.46 -15.46 8.44
CA ALA A 73 -10.81 -15.35 7.15
C ALA A 73 -9.54 -14.49 7.22
N VAL A 74 -8.55 -14.85 6.42
CA VAL A 74 -7.32 -14.08 6.21
C VAL A 74 -7.13 -13.89 4.72
N LEU A 75 -7.00 -12.61 4.29
CA LEU A 75 -6.74 -12.25 2.91
C LEU A 75 -5.37 -11.57 2.78
N PRO A 76 -4.49 -12.07 1.93
CA PRO A 76 -3.32 -11.32 1.52
C PRO A 76 -3.74 -10.13 0.65
N LYS A 77 -3.12 -8.96 0.88
CA LYS A 77 -3.38 -7.73 0.15
C LYS A 77 -2.07 -7.09 -0.31
N PHE A 78 -2.06 -6.64 -1.57
CA PHE A 78 -1.04 -5.77 -2.11
C PHE A 78 -1.67 -4.43 -2.47
N GLN A 79 -0.92 -3.34 -2.26
CA GLN A 79 -1.40 -1.99 -2.51
C GLN A 79 -0.28 -1.13 -3.07
N GLY A 80 -0.61 -0.34 -4.10
CA GLY A 80 0.26 0.68 -4.66
C GLY A 80 -0.41 2.04 -4.59
N ASP A 81 0.30 3.07 -4.09
CA ASP A 81 -0.23 4.41 -3.89
C ASP A 81 0.73 5.47 -4.44
N ILE A 82 0.13 6.59 -4.84
CA ILE A 82 0.80 7.85 -5.09
C ILE A 82 0.30 8.85 -4.04
N LEU A 83 1.22 9.51 -3.36
CA LEU A 83 0.93 10.56 -2.39
C LEU A 83 1.40 11.89 -2.98
N LEU A 84 0.48 12.83 -3.08
CA LEU A 84 0.72 14.19 -3.56
C LEU A 84 0.68 15.14 -2.39
N ASN A 85 1.77 15.87 -2.16
CA ASN A 85 1.84 16.86 -1.08
C ASN A 85 0.96 18.06 -1.39
N PHE A 86 0.11 18.46 -0.43
CA PHE A 86 -0.71 19.67 -0.54
C PHE A 86 0.11 20.95 -0.33
N GLU A 87 1.20 20.86 0.44
CA GLU A 87 2.02 22.00 0.81
C GLU A 87 3.39 21.92 0.13
N LYS A 88 3.82 23.02 -0.47
CA LYS A 88 5.14 23.12 -1.08
C LYS A 88 6.17 23.48 -0.01
N ASN A 89 7.31 22.80 -0.02
CA ASN A 89 8.47 23.05 0.85
C ASN A 89 8.24 22.77 2.35
N VAL A 90 7.36 21.84 2.69
CA VAL A 90 7.15 21.36 4.06
C VAL A 90 7.79 19.99 4.24
N ASP A 91 8.49 19.79 5.35
CA ASP A 91 9.13 18.53 5.70
C ASP A 91 8.09 17.40 5.81
N ILE A 92 8.47 16.19 5.41
CA ILE A 92 7.61 14.98 5.37
C ILE A 92 6.88 14.71 6.68
N GLN A 93 7.42 15.16 7.81
CA GLN A 93 6.84 14.97 9.14
C GLN A 93 5.69 15.93 9.47
N HIS A 94 5.46 16.95 8.66
CA HIS A 94 4.41 17.96 8.86
C HIS A 94 3.48 18.10 7.66
N SER A 95 3.68 17.27 6.64
CA SER A 95 2.94 17.38 5.38
C SER A 95 1.64 16.60 5.40
N TYR A 96 0.65 17.18 4.74
CA TYR A 96 -0.60 16.54 4.39
C TYR A 96 -0.54 16.06 2.94
N TYR A 97 -0.91 14.82 2.69
CA TYR A 97 -0.88 14.24 1.35
C TYR A 97 -2.29 13.86 0.90
N PHE A 98 -2.59 14.17 -0.35
CA PHE A 98 -3.64 13.47 -1.07
C PHE A 98 -3.10 12.11 -1.51
N LEU A 99 -3.86 11.07 -1.26
CA LEU A 99 -3.51 9.69 -1.57
C LEU A 99 -4.43 9.18 -2.66
N ALA A 100 -3.86 8.60 -3.72
CA ALA A 100 -4.59 7.84 -4.73
C ALA A 100 -3.86 6.54 -4.97
N GLY A 101 -4.59 5.43 -5.04
CA GLY A 101 -3.99 4.12 -5.19
C GLY A 101 -4.96 3.03 -5.57
N THR A 102 -4.43 1.82 -5.59
CA THR A 102 -5.22 0.62 -5.86
C THR A 102 -4.71 -0.50 -4.97
N GLU A 103 -5.63 -1.22 -4.38
CA GLU A 103 -5.33 -2.47 -3.68
C GLU A 103 -5.86 -3.66 -4.47
N ILE A 104 -5.17 -4.79 -4.29
CA ILE A 104 -5.49 -6.05 -4.95
C ILE A 104 -5.41 -7.17 -3.91
N THR A 105 -6.45 -7.98 -3.89
CA THR A 105 -6.55 -9.23 -3.12
C THR A 105 -6.92 -10.36 -4.08
N PRO A 106 -6.90 -11.63 -3.67
CA PRO A 106 -7.42 -12.71 -4.51
C PRO A 106 -8.93 -12.59 -4.84
N GLN A 107 -9.70 -11.81 -4.06
CA GLN A 107 -11.14 -11.70 -4.21
C GLN A 107 -11.59 -10.43 -4.93
N PHE A 108 -10.84 -9.32 -4.80
CA PHE A 108 -11.25 -8.04 -5.38
C PHE A 108 -10.06 -7.15 -5.74
N VAL A 109 -10.32 -6.17 -6.58
CA VAL A 109 -9.47 -5.01 -6.83
C VAL A 109 -10.24 -3.76 -6.46
N ALA A 110 -9.60 -2.82 -5.72
CA ALA A 110 -10.25 -1.60 -5.28
C ALA A 110 -9.37 -0.37 -5.56
N PRO A 111 -9.69 0.43 -6.58
CA PRO A 111 -9.19 1.79 -6.68
C PRO A 111 -9.73 2.62 -5.51
N LYS A 112 -8.87 3.46 -4.93
CA LYS A 112 -9.19 4.28 -3.77
C LYS A 112 -8.46 5.60 -3.77
N ALA A 113 -9.04 6.56 -3.08
CA ALA A 113 -8.44 7.86 -2.82
C ALA A 113 -8.66 8.27 -1.36
N GLY A 114 -7.85 9.18 -0.86
CA GLY A 114 -7.96 9.63 0.52
C GLY A 114 -6.90 10.64 0.89
N ILE A 115 -6.64 10.72 2.17
CA ILE A 115 -5.66 11.63 2.76
C ILE A 115 -4.71 10.88 3.68
N SER A 116 -3.48 11.36 3.72
CA SER A 116 -2.47 10.92 4.68
C SER A 116 -2.04 12.11 5.53
N LEU A 117 -2.19 11.98 6.84
CA LEU A 117 -1.83 13.01 7.81
C LEU A 117 -0.44 12.69 8.37
N PHE A 118 0.50 13.59 8.17
CA PHE A 118 1.90 13.49 8.65
C PHE A 118 2.61 12.21 8.17
N GLY A 119 2.13 11.55 7.11
CA GLY A 119 2.61 10.24 6.70
C GLY A 119 2.38 9.11 7.70
N ILE A 120 1.67 9.40 8.82
CA ILE A 120 1.44 8.48 9.94
C ILE A 120 0.03 7.90 9.89
N ILE A 121 -0.97 8.69 9.60
CA ILE A 121 -2.38 8.28 9.63
C ILE A 121 -2.96 8.40 8.23
N ASP A 122 -3.49 7.31 7.70
CA ASP A 122 -4.15 7.31 6.41
C ASP A 122 -5.65 7.01 6.56
N PHE A 123 -6.46 7.77 5.81
CA PHE A 123 -7.87 7.50 5.59
C PHE A 123 -8.11 7.40 4.11
N THR A 124 -8.62 6.27 3.65
CA THR A 124 -8.97 6.08 2.24
C THR A 124 -10.36 5.52 2.07
N SER A 125 -10.99 5.88 0.96
CA SER A 125 -12.26 5.35 0.51
C SER A 125 -12.15 4.98 -0.96
N GLY A 126 -12.83 3.93 -1.35
CA GLY A 126 -12.84 3.43 -2.72
C GLY A 126 -14.03 2.53 -2.99
N TYR A 127 -13.96 1.85 -4.10
CA TYR A 127 -14.94 0.86 -4.50
C TYR A 127 -14.22 -0.41 -4.93
N ALA A 128 -14.58 -1.53 -4.32
CA ALA A 128 -14.05 -2.83 -4.67
C ALA A 128 -14.88 -3.48 -5.77
N PHE A 129 -14.19 -3.97 -6.78
CA PHE A 129 -14.73 -4.79 -7.86
C PHE A 129 -14.32 -6.23 -7.62
N GLN A 130 -15.29 -7.11 -7.49
CA GLN A 130 -15.02 -8.53 -7.28
C GLN A 130 -14.30 -9.14 -8.49
N LEU A 131 -13.30 -9.97 -8.25
CA LEU A 131 -12.56 -10.69 -9.28
C LEU A 131 -13.24 -12.03 -9.60
N GLY A 132 -13.97 -12.05 -10.71
CA GLY A 132 -14.71 -13.25 -11.13
C GLY A 132 -15.78 -13.66 -10.12
N ASN A 133 -15.91 -14.94 -9.86
CA ASN A 133 -16.85 -15.51 -8.89
C ASN A 133 -16.18 -15.82 -7.53
N ASN A 134 -15.04 -15.20 -7.23
CA ASN A 134 -14.27 -15.46 -6.02
C ASN A 134 -14.96 -14.80 -4.81
N GLN A 135 -15.87 -15.50 -4.18
CA GLN A 135 -16.46 -15.10 -2.92
C GLN A 135 -15.55 -15.48 -1.74
N LEU A 136 -15.67 -14.77 -0.64
CA LEU A 136 -15.00 -15.09 0.61
C LEU A 136 -16.05 -15.63 1.60
N ASN A 137 -15.99 -16.93 1.94
CA ASN A 137 -16.97 -17.59 2.80
C ASN A 137 -18.41 -17.27 2.35
N ASP A 138 -18.71 -17.52 1.06
CA ASP A 138 -20.00 -17.28 0.41
C ASP A 138 -20.48 -15.81 0.44
N ARG A 139 -19.58 -14.85 0.67
CA ARG A 139 -19.88 -13.41 0.60
C ARG A 139 -19.14 -12.75 -0.55
N ALA A 140 -19.86 -11.98 -1.34
CA ALA A 140 -19.29 -11.14 -2.38
C ALA A 140 -18.47 -10.01 -1.74
N MET A 141 -17.24 -9.79 -2.24
CA MET A 141 -16.34 -8.73 -1.79
C MET A 141 -16.40 -7.54 -2.77
N GLU A 142 -17.61 -7.09 -3.09
CA GLU A 142 -17.86 -5.94 -3.96
C GLU A 142 -18.54 -4.82 -3.18
N GLY A 143 -18.25 -3.56 -3.54
CA GLY A 143 -18.91 -2.39 -2.96
C GLY A 143 -17.95 -1.42 -2.28
N LEU A 144 -18.51 -0.65 -1.34
CA LEU A 144 -17.75 0.38 -0.63
C LEU A 144 -16.55 -0.22 0.12
N ASN A 145 -15.38 0.35 -0.12
CA ASN A 145 -14.14 0.06 0.59
C ASN A 145 -13.75 1.28 1.42
N LEU A 146 -13.57 1.11 2.72
CA LEU A 146 -13.07 2.13 3.63
C LEU A 146 -11.88 1.57 4.39
N ASN A 147 -10.80 2.34 4.46
CA ASN A 147 -9.60 1.91 5.15
C ASN A 147 -9.03 3.04 6.03
N PHE A 148 -8.62 2.67 7.22
CA PHE A 148 -7.92 3.50 8.18
C PHE A 148 -6.65 2.79 8.62
N THR A 149 -5.48 3.41 8.46
CA THR A 149 -4.21 2.82 8.90
C THR A 149 -3.34 3.79 9.68
N VAL A 150 -2.56 3.23 10.62
CA VAL A 150 -1.52 3.94 11.37
C VAL A 150 -0.17 3.35 10.98
N ASN A 151 0.73 4.21 10.52
CA ASN A 151 2.05 3.88 10.01
C ASN A 151 3.13 4.15 11.06
N ILE A 152 4.05 3.22 11.24
CA ILE A 152 5.16 3.33 12.17
C ILE A 152 6.47 3.20 11.38
N PRO A 153 7.24 4.30 11.21
CA PRO A 153 8.52 4.26 10.52
C PRO A 153 9.54 3.42 11.30
N LEU A 154 10.21 2.48 10.63
CA LEU A 154 11.20 1.61 11.28
C LEU A 154 12.46 2.37 11.73
N VAL A 155 12.71 3.56 11.21
CA VAL A 155 13.79 4.46 11.64
C VAL A 155 13.69 4.82 13.14
N VAL A 156 12.47 4.86 13.71
CA VAL A 156 12.27 5.13 15.14
C VAL A 156 12.95 4.06 16.01
N PHE A 157 12.93 2.81 15.57
CA PHE A 157 13.55 1.70 16.31
C PHE A 157 15.07 1.63 16.14
N SER A 158 15.62 2.18 15.03
CA SER A 158 17.06 2.18 14.75
C SER A 158 17.82 3.19 15.61
N LYS A 159 17.24 4.35 15.93
CA LYS A 159 17.86 5.38 16.78
C LYS A 159 18.01 4.94 18.25
N SER A 160 17.15 4.06 18.75
CA SER A 160 17.20 3.60 20.15
C SER A 160 18.40 2.71 20.45
N LYS A 161 19.02 2.07 19.46
CA LYS A 161 20.21 1.20 19.66
C LYS A 161 21.55 1.94 19.74
N LYS A 162 21.59 3.24 19.41
CA LYS A 162 22.85 4.01 19.39
C LYS A 162 23.17 4.75 20.70
N ASN A 163 22.26 4.71 21.67
CA ASN A 163 22.39 5.38 22.99
C ASN A 163 22.50 4.39 24.15
N LYS A 164 23.09 3.20 23.92
CA LYS A 164 23.51 2.29 25.01
C LYS A 164 25.00 2.00 24.91
#